data_fcadecc52303e76bc054b78baa915adf
#
_entry.id   fcadecc52303e76bc054b78baa915adf
#
_cell.length_a   1.000
_cell.length_b   1.000
_cell.length_c   1.000
_cell.angle_alpha   90.00
_cell.angle_beta   90.00
_cell.angle_gamma   90.00
#
_symmetry.space_group_name_H-M   'P 1'
#
loop_
_entity.id
_entity.type
_entity.pdbx_description
1 polymer ?
#
loop_
_entity_poly.entity_id
_entity_poly.type
_entity_poly.pdbx_seq_one_letter_code
_entity_poly.pdbx_strand_id
1 'polypeptide(L)'
;FLAEQLLLNMAYKNNVKTTQSAIINFIQYNYLRDLPDTLRWVDGSGLSRMNLNTPRNLTAILKSIYAKAGEKRAFEALSAGGVNGTLINQFKGDEVYVYAKTGSLSNNYCLSGFLIGNSGKRYAFSMMNNNFMLPLTNIRQEVERFITSLKNQL
;
A
#
# COMPACT_ATOMS: atom_id res chain seq x y z
N PHE A 1 2.20 15.62 -4.74
CA PHE A 1 1.58 16.38 -5.85
C PHE A 1 0.70 15.45 -6.73
N LEU A 2 1.25 14.42 -7.39
CA LEU A 2 0.51 13.56 -8.33
C LEU A 2 -0.73 12.91 -7.69
N ALA A 3 -0.63 12.38 -6.49
CA ALA A 3 -1.76 11.74 -5.79
C ALA A 3 -2.92 12.73 -5.54
N GLU A 4 -2.62 13.98 -5.19
CA GLU A 4 -3.63 15.03 -5.04
C GLU A 4 -4.27 15.40 -6.39
N GLN A 5 -3.49 15.46 -7.46
CA GLN A 5 -4.02 15.72 -8.80
C GLN A 5 -4.91 14.58 -9.31
N LEU A 6 -4.56 13.33 -9.00
CA LEU A 6 -5.41 12.18 -9.32
C LEU A 6 -6.74 12.24 -8.56
N LEU A 7 -6.70 12.62 -7.29
CA LEU A 7 -7.90 12.80 -6.46
C LEU A 7 -8.82 13.88 -7.08
N LEU A 8 -8.27 15.05 -7.45
CA LEU A 8 -9.00 16.11 -8.13
C LEU A 8 -9.58 15.67 -9.48
N ASN A 9 -8.83 14.91 -10.26
CA ASN A 9 -9.30 14.38 -11.55
C ASN A 9 -10.49 13.42 -11.36
N MET A 10 -10.47 12.60 -10.32
CA MET A 10 -11.62 11.75 -9.96
C MET A 10 -12.86 12.59 -9.63
N ALA A 11 -12.70 13.70 -8.89
CA ALA A 11 -13.82 14.60 -8.61
C ALA A 11 -14.42 15.17 -9.89
N TYR A 12 -13.57 15.68 -10.77
CA TYR A 12 -14.00 16.27 -12.04
C TYR A 12 -14.76 15.26 -12.90
N LYS A 13 -14.19 14.04 -13.07
CA LYS A 13 -14.83 12.97 -13.87
C LYS A 13 -16.16 12.48 -13.31
N ASN A 14 -16.40 12.63 -12.02
CA ASN A 14 -17.61 12.15 -11.35
C ASN A 14 -18.57 13.28 -10.94
N ASN A 15 -18.35 14.52 -11.41
CA ASN A 15 -19.15 15.71 -11.06
C ASN A 15 -19.28 15.93 -9.54
N VAL A 16 -18.23 15.64 -8.79
CA VAL A 16 -18.15 15.85 -7.34
C VAL A 16 -17.52 17.22 -7.09
N LYS A 17 -17.93 17.90 -6.01
CA LYS A 17 -17.25 19.14 -5.59
C LYS A 17 -15.74 18.89 -5.42
N THR A 18 -14.93 19.83 -5.89
CA THR A 18 -13.45 19.73 -5.87
C THR A 18 -12.83 19.99 -4.49
N THR A 19 -13.61 19.93 -3.41
CA THR A 19 -13.07 19.94 -2.06
C THR A 19 -12.55 18.56 -1.69
N GLN A 20 -11.41 18.50 -1.04
CA GLN A 20 -10.76 17.25 -0.63
C GLN A 20 -11.72 16.32 0.14
N SER A 21 -12.46 16.86 1.10
CA SER A 21 -13.45 16.09 1.87
C SER A 21 -14.57 15.50 1.03
N ALA A 22 -15.09 16.25 0.07
CA ALA A 22 -16.17 15.77 -0.80
C ALA A 22 -15.72 14.61 -1.67
N ILE A 23 -14.51 14.70 -2.22
CA ILE A 23 -13.93 13.64 -3.06
C ILE A 23 -13.64 12.39 -2.24
N ILE A 24 -13.05 12.55 -1.06
CA ILE A 24 -12.75 11.44 -0.16
C ILE A 24 -14.04 10.73 0.25
N ASN A 25 -15.07 11.47 0.66
CA ASN A 25 -16.38 10.91 1.00
C ASN A 25 -17.02 10.15 -0.17
N PHE A 26 -16.92 10.71 -1.39
CA PHE A 26 -17.40 10.04 -2.60
C PHE A 26 -16.69 8.70 -2.82
N ILE A 27 -15.37 8.67 -2.70
CA ILE A 27 -14.58 7.44 -2.88
C ILE A 27 -14.88 6.43 -1.77
N GLN A 28 -14.95 6.87 -0.52
CA GLN A 28 -15.30 6.00 0.61
C GLN A 28 -16.66 5.35 0.41
N TYR A 29 -17.67 6.13 0.03
CA TYR A 29 -19.01 5.63 -0.19
C TYR A 29 -19.12 4.65 -1.36
N ASN A 30 -18.46 4.95 -2.49
CA ASN A 30 -18.64 4.17 -3.73
C ASN A 30 -17.70 2.97 -3.86
N TYR A 31 -16.51 3.01 -3.21
CA TYR A 31 -15.45 2.02 -3.44
C TYR A 31 -14.91 1.38 -2.16
N LEU A 32 -15.09 1.99 -1.00
CA LEU A 32 -14.46 1.57 0.25
C LEU A 32 -15.45 1.34 1.39
N ARG A 33 -16.77 1.33 1.12
CA ARG A 33 -17.79 1.14 2.16
C ARG A 33 -17.77 -0.24 2.82
N ASP A 34 -17.27 -1.25 2.10
CA ASP A 34 -17.23 -2.64 2.56
C ASP A 34 -15.88 -3.00 3.22
N LEU A 35 -15.08 -2.00 3.60
CA LEU A 35 -13.84 -2.23 4.35
C LEU A 35 -14.15 -2.84 5.73
N PRO A 36 -13.29 -3.78 6.20
CA PRO A 36 -13.53 -4.47 7.47
C PRO A 36 -13.45 -3.58 8.71
N ASP A 37 -12.74 -2.45 8.61
CA ASP A 37 -12.53 -1.53 9.72
C ASP A 37 -12.85 -0.08 9.32
N THR A 38 -13.09 0.77 10.32
CA THR A 38 -13.27 2.20 10.09
C THR A 38 -12.01 2.82 9.50
N LEU A 39 -12.15 3.54 8.39
CA LEU A 39 -11.10 4.30 7.73
C LEU A 39 -11.26 5.78 8.01
N ARG A 40 -10.20 6.43 8.51
CA ARG A 40 -10.08 7.88 8.51
C ARG A 40 -9.07 8.28 7.43
N TRP A 41 -9.56 8.91 6.39
CA TRP A 41 -8.76 9.36 5.25
C TRP A 41 -8.98 10.86 5.05
N VAL A 42 -7.91 11.64 5.02
CA VAL A 42 -7.99 13.11 5.01
C VAL A 42 -7.21 13.76 3.86
N ASP A 43 -6.25 13.06 3.22
CA ASP A 43 -5.51 13.59 2.07
C ASP A 43 -5.15 12.50 1.05
N GLY A 44 -5.00 12.88 -0.22
CA GLY A 44 -4.64 11.96 -1.29
C GLY A 44 -3.16 11.54 -1.24
N SER A 45 -2.29 12.37 -0.68
CA SER A 45 -0.86 12.09 -0.62
C SER A 45 -0.48 11.04 0.43
N GLY A 46 -1.32 10.84 1.43
CA GLY A 46 -1.05 9.93 2.55
C GLY A 46 -0.03 10.48 3.56
N LEU A 47 0.36 11.77 3.47
CA LEU A 47 1.36 12.36 4.35
C LEU A 47 0.78 12.87 5.67
N SER A 48 -0.54 13.07 5.74
CA SER A 48 -1.19 13.50 6.98
C SER A 48 -1.13 12.40 8.04
N ARG A 49 -0.66 12.75 9.24
CA ARG A 49 -0.74 11.87 10.43
C ARG A 49 -2.18 11.61 10.90
N MET A 50 -3.15 12.34 10.34
CA MET A 50 -4.56 12.16 10.63
C MET A 50 -5.19 11.04 9.78
N ASN A 51 -4.48 10.49 8.79
CA ASN A 51 -4.88 9.27 8.12
C ASN A 51 -4.72 8.08 9.08
N LEU A 52 -5.81 7.40 9.37
CA LEU A 52 -5.82 6.21 10.22
C LEU A 52 -6.40 5.04 9.44
N ASN A 53 -5.64 3.98 9.36
CA ASN A 53 -6.01 2.78 8.62
C ASN A 53 -5.52 1.53 9.33
N THR A 54 -6.03 0.36 8.94
CA THR A 54 -5.61 -0.93 9.48
C THR A 54 -4.96 -1.80 8.40
N PRO A 55 -4.09 -2.75 8.77
CA PRO A 55 -3.56 -3.73 7.81
C PRO A 55 -4.68 -4.50 7.08
N ARG A 56 -5.79 -4.82 7.76
CA ARG A 56 -6.94 -5.51 7.16
C ARG A 56 -7.59 -4.69 6.04
N ASN A 57 -7.77 -3.39 6.25
CA ASN A 57 -8.29 -2.49 5.22
C ASN A 57 -7.36 -2.44 4.00
N LEU A 58 -6.05 -2.30 4.21
CA LEU A 58 -5.10 -2.23 3.10
C LEU A 58 -5.05 -3.55 2.32
N THR A 59 -5.11 -4.69 2.98
CA THR A 59 -5.20 -5.98 2.27
C THR A 59 -6.52 -6.14 1.51
N ALA A 60 -7.64 -5.64 2.04
CA ALA A 60 -8.92 -5.62 1.33
C ALA A 60 -8.88 -4.73 0.09
N ILE A 61 -8.28 -3.54 0.19
CA ILE A 61 -8.07 -2.62 -0.94
C ILE A 61 -7.18 -3.27 -2.01
N LEU A 62 -6.06 -3.87 -1.63
CA LEU A 62 -5.16 -4.57 -2.55
C LEU A 62 -5.87 -5.70 -3.29
N LYS A 63 -6.64 -6.54 -2.59
CA LYS A 63 -7.45 -7.59 -3.20
C LYS A 63 -8.47 -7.03 -4.20
N SER A 64 -9.13 -5.91 -3.85
CA SER A 64 -10.08 -5.24 -4.75
C SER A 64 -9.40 -4.69 -6.00
N ILE A 65 -8.21 -4.09 -5.86
CA ILE A 65 -7.39 -3.62 -6.99
C ILE A 65 -7.01 -4.79 -7.89
N TYR A 66 -6.50 -5.88 -7.32
CA TYR A 66 -6.10 -7.07 -8.05
C TYR A 66 -7.27 -7.68 -8.84
N ALA A 67 -8.43 -7.80 -8.20
CA ALA A 67 -9.64 -8.35 -8.83
C ALA A 67 -10.16 -7.47 -9.98
N LYS A 68 -10.09 -6.14 -9.84
CA LYS A 68 -10.64 -5.19 -10.84
C LYS A 68 -9.67 -4.86 -11.97
N ALA A 69 -8.37 -4.72 -11.67
CA ALA A 69 -7.36 -4.28 -12.62
C ALA A 69 -6.57 -5.43 -13.26
N GLY A 70 -6.61 -6.61 -12.65
CA GLY A 70 -5.79 -7.76 -13.00
C GLY A 70 -4.37 -7.66 -12.45
N GLU A 71 -3.67 -8.81 -12.42
CA GLU A 71 -2.33 -8.96 -11.83
C GLU A 71 -1.34 -7.94 -12.38
N LYS A 72 -1.22 -7.86 -13.70
CA LYS A 72 -0.23 -7.00 -14.36
C LYS A 72 -0.35 -5.54 -13.89
N ARG A 73 -1.53 -4.96 -13.98
CA ARG A 73 -1.76 -3.55 -13.59
C ARG A 73 -1.60 -3.34 -12.09
N ALA A 74 -2.03 -4.30 -11.26
CA ALA A 74 -1.87 -4.24 -9.82
C ALA A 74 -0.39 -4.21 -9.43
N PHE A 75 0.45 -4.99 -10.09
CA PHE A 75 1.88 -5.03 -9.83
C PHE A 75 2.61 -3.79 -10.39
N GLU A 76 2.28 -3.35 -11.61
CA GLU A 76 2.86 -2.14 -12.24
C GLU A 76 2.59 -0.85 -11.44
N ALA A 77 1.51 -0.81 -10.65
CA ALA A 77 1.20 0.32 -9.78
C ALA A 77 2.07 0.40 -8.51
N LEU A 78 2.93 -0.61 -8.27
CA LEU A 78 3.74 -0.75 -7.06
C LEU A 78 5.23 -0.81 -7.40
N SER A 79 6.08 -0.53 -6.40
CA SER A 79 7.53 -0.74 -6.54
C SER A 79 7.84 -2.22 -6.52
N ALA A 80 8.66 -2.67 -7.47
CA ALA A 80 9.17 -4.04 -7.54
C ALA A 80 10.46 -4.18 -6.73
N GLY A 81 10.49 -5.17 -5.84
CA GLY A 81 11.63 -5.46 -4.97
C GLY A 81 12.90 -5.76 -5.78
N GLY A 82 14.03 -5.13 -5.41
CA GLY A 82 15.31 -5.26 -6.09
C GLY A 82 15.41 -4.57 -7.45
N VAL A 83 14.33 -3.96 -7.96
CA VAL A 83 14.26 -3.44 -9.33
C VAL A 83 14.06 -1.93 -9.39
N ASN A 84 13.06 -1.39 -8.69
CA ASN A 84 12.71 0.02 -8.84
C ASN A 84 12.14 0.68 -7.58
N GLY A 85 11.95 2.00 -7.67
CA GLY A 85 11.29 2.82 -6.66
C GLY A 85 11.94 2.72 -5.29
N THR A 86 11.13 2.75 -4.25
CA THR A 86 11.59 2.70 -2.85
C THR A 86 12.13 1.34 -2.42
N LEU A 87 11.94 0.29 -3.24
CA LEU A 87 12.36 -1.07 -2.96
C LEU A 87 13.59 -1.52 -3.77
N ILE A 88 14.24 -0.63 -4.53
CA ILE A 88 15.39 -0.95 -5.38
C ILE A 88 16.55 -1.66 -4.65
N ASN A 89 16.71 -1.39 -3.36
CA ASN A 89 17.76 -2.00 -2.51
C ASN A 89 17.21 -3.01 -1.50
N GLN A 90 15.94 -3.40 -1.61
CA GLN A 90 15.28 -4.37 -0.72
C GLN A 90 14.67 -5.50 -1.55
N PHE A 91 14.50 -6.68 -0.95
CA PHE A 91 13.87 -7.85 -1.58
C PHE A 91 14.56 -8.29 -2.88
N LYS A 92 15.89 -8.20 -2.92
CA LYS A 92 16.68 -8.66 -4.07
C LYS A 92 16.61 -10.19 -4.19
N GLY A 93 16.51 -10.70 -5.41
CA GLY A 93 16.48 -12.13 -5.74
C GLY A 93 16.61 -12.32 -7.24
N ASP A 94 16.66 -13.58 -7.67
CA ASP A 94 16.76 -13.93 -9.10
C ASP A 94 15.47 -13.51 -9.85
N GLU A 95 14.33 -13.57 -9.16
CA GLU A 95 13.05 -13.12 -9.65
C GLU A 95 12.41 -12.13 -8.67
N VAL A 96 11.57 -11.23 -9.18
CA VAL A 96 10.82 -10.30 -8.34
C VAL A 96 9.71 -11.07 -7.63
N TYR A 97 9.73 -11.04 -6.30
CA TYR A 97 8.74 -11.71 -5.46
C TYR A 97 7.94 -10.77 -4.56
N VAL A 98 8.30 -9.47 -4.50
CA VAL A 98 7.56 -8.45 -3.76
C VAL A 98 7.24 -7.28 -4.67
N TYR A 99 5.97 -6.89 -4.69
CA TYR A 99 5.47 -5.66 -5.31
C TYR A 99 4.76 -4.87 -4.23
N ALA A 100 5.33 -3.75 -3.76
CA ALA A 100 4.74 -3.06 -2.61
C ALA A 100 4.96 -1.55 -2.62
N LYS A 101 4.12 -0.87 -1.83
CA LYS A 101 4.24 0.55 -1.50
C LYS A 101 4.72 0.70 -0.07
N THR A 102 5.77 1.49 0.11
CA THR A 102 6.26 1.91 1.41
C THR A 102 5.52 3.15 1.91
N GLY A 103 5.37 3.28 3.21
CA GLY A 103 4.99 4.51 3.89
C GLY A 103 5.95 4.76 5.06
N SER A 104 6.49 5.97 5.17
CA SER A 104 7.41 6.32 6.26
C SER A 104 7.08 7.69 6.82
N LEU A 105 6.86 7.75 8.12
CA LEU A 105 6.81 8.95 8.92
C LEU A 105 7.77 8.77 10.11
N SER A 106 8.03 9.81 10.91
CA SER A 106 8.85 9.65 12.12
C SER A 106 8.29 8.53 12.99
N ASN A 107 9.12 7.52 13.26
CA ASN A 107 8.82 6.35 14.10
C ASN A 107 7.67 5.47 13.59
N ASN A 108 7.35 5.56 12.29
CA ASN A 108 6.35 4.72 11.64
C ASN A 108 6.90 4.24 10.29
N TYR A 109 6.75 2.95 10.02
CA TYR A 109 7.09 2.33 8.75
C TYR A 109 6.03 1.31 8.36
N CYS A 110 5.46 1.49 7.18
CA CYS A 110 4.46 0.59 6.63
C CYS A 110 4.95 0.03 5.30
N LEU A 111 4.59 -1.23 5.02
CA LEU A 111 4.80 -1.88 3.74
C LEU A 111 3.54 -2.69 3.40
N SER A 112 2.94 -2.41 2.25
CA SER A 112 1.72 -3.10 1.82
C SER A 112 1.78 -3.39 0.33
N GLY A 113 1.38 -4.59 -0.07
CA GLY A 113 1.49 -5.02 -1.45
C GLY A 113 1.20 -6.50 -1.66
N PHE A 114 1.93 -7.09 -2.60
CA PHE A 114 1.81 -8.50 -2.97
C PHE A 114 3.15 -9.21 -2.78
N LEU A 115 3.06 -10.43 -2.26
CA LEU A 115 4.15 -11.39 -2.11
C LEU A 115 3.85 -12.59 -3.02
N ILE A 116 4.83 -13.01 -3.81
CA ILE A 116 4.80 -14.27 -4.55
C ILE A 116 5.57 -15.29 -3.75
N GLY A 117 4.88 -16.30 -3.22
CA GLY A 117 5.49 -17.41 -2.48
C GLY A 117 6.26 -18.37 -3.40
N ASN A 118 7.08 -19.24 -2.83
CA ASN A 118 7.81 -20.26 -3.59
C ASN A 118 6.86 -21.25 -4.31
N SER A 119 5.64 -21.41 -3.83
CA SER A 119 4.58 -22.16 -4.53
C SER A 119 4.03 -21.48 -5.78
N GLY A 120 4.48 -20.25 -6.08
CA GLY A 120 3.96 -19.40 -7.15
C GLY A 120 2.62 -18.72 -6.81
N LYS A 121 2.06 -18.93 -5.63
CA LYS A 121 0.82 -18.26 -5.19
C LYS A 121 1.07 -16.79 -4.83
N ARG A 122 0.05 -15.97 -5.05
CA ARG A 122 0.07 -14.52 -4.75
C ARG A 122 -0.68 -14.24 -3.46
N TYR A 123 -0.06 -13.47 -2.59
CA TYR A 123 -0.60 -13.09 -1.29
C TYR A 123 -0.62 -11.57 -1.17
N ALA A 124 -1.78 -10.99 -0.85
CA ALA A 124 -1.83 -9.59 -0.45
C ALA A 124 -1.41 -9.49 1.02
N PHE A 125 -0.51 -8.56 1.33
CA PHE A 125 -0.04 -8.35 2.68
C PHE A 125 -0.01 -6.86 3.05
N SER A 126 -0.05 -6.58 4.35
CA SER A 126 0.17 -5.26 4.92
C SER A 126 0.83 -5.38 6.28
N MET A 127 1.93 -4.68 6.45
CA MET A 127 2.66 -4.55 7.72
C MET A 127 2.70 -3.09 8.15
N MET A 128 2.38 -2.84 9.41
CA MET A 128 2.44 -1.51 10.01
C MET A 128 3.28 -1.59 11.29
N ASN A 129 4.42 -0.91 11.28
CA ASN A 129 5.32 -0.80 12.42
C ASN A 129 5.23 0.64 12.93
N ASN A 130 4.69 0.82 14.11
CA ASN A 130 4.42 2.13 14.69
C ASN A 130 5.18 2.32 16.00
N ASN A 131 5.54 3.56 16.29
CA ASN A 131 6.13 3.97 17.56
C ASN A 131 7.45 3.24 17.92
N PHE A 132 8.21 2.83 16.92
CA PHE A 132 9.53 2.22 17.15
C PHE A 132 10.57 3.28 17.52
N MET A 133 11.55 2.87 18.35
CA MET A 133 12.66 3.72 18.79
C MET A 133 13.99 3.41 18.06
N LEU A 134 14.02 2.31 17.30
CA LEU A 134 15.18 1.91 16.51
C LEU A 134 15.32 2.77 15.25
N PRO A 135 16.52 2.84 14.65
CA PRO A 135 16.71 3.44 13.34
C PRO A 135 15.80 2.77 12.28
N LEU A 136 15.26 3.57 11.36
CA LEU A 136 14.38 3.07 10.29
C LEU A 136 15.03 1.96 9.44
N THR A 137 16.36 2.02 9.27
CA THR A 137 17.12 0.98 8.55
C THR A 137 16.98 -0.39 9.19
N ASN A 138 17.00 -0.45 10.53
CA ASN A 138 16.83 -1.71 11.27
C ASN A 138 15.43 -2.29 11.06
N ILE A 139 14.41 -1.43 11.14
CA ILE A 139 13.02 -1.85 10.91
C ILE A 139 12.85 -2.39 9.48
N ARG A 140 13.42 -1.71 8.48
CA ARG A 140 13.37 -2.17 7.09
C ARG A 140 14.03 -3.54 6.90
N GLN A 141 15.17 -3.76 7.53
CA GLN A 141 15.87 -5.05 7.48
C GLN A 141 15.06 -6.17 8.13
N GLU A 142 14.44 -5.91 9.29
CA GLU A 142 13.58 -6.91 9.94
C GLU A 142 12.33 -7.24 9.12
N VAL A 143 11.69 -6.22 8.53
CA VAL A 143 10.55 -6.43 7.63
C VAL A 143 10.95 -7.24 6.41
N GLU A 144 12.10 -6.94 5.79
CA GLU A 144 12.64 -7.69 4.66
C GLU A 144 12.91 -9.15 5.03
N ARG A 145 13.59 -9.38 6.16
CA ARG A 145 13.90 -10.72 6.66
C ARG A 145 12.62 -11.53 6.90
N PHE A 146 11.63 -10.91 7.53
CA PHE A 146 10.35 -11.57 7.82
C PHE A 146 9.58 -11.94 6.53
N ILE A 147 9.44 -11.00 5.58
CA ILE A 147 8.76 -11.25 4.31
C ILE A 147 9.49 -12.31 3.48
N THR A 148 10.82 -12.30 3.46
CA THR A 148 11.62 -13.32 2.77
C THR A 148 11.44 -14.71 3.42
N SER A 149 11.36 -14.76 4.75
CA SER A 149 11.04 -16.02 5.46
C SER A 149 9.66 -16.54 5.10
N LEU A 150 8.65 -15.66 5.02
CA LEU A 150 7.30 -16.05 4.59
C LEU A 150 7.28 -16.57 3.16
N LYS A 151 8.00 -15.94 2.22
CA LYS A 151 8.13 -16.44 0.84
C LYS A 151 8.53 -17.90 0.80
N ASN A 152 9.50 -18.28 1.66
CA ASN A 152 10.05 -19.63 1.68
C ASN A 152 9.10 -20.67 2.29
N GLN A 153 8.10 -20.23 3.05
CA GLN A 153 7.08 -21.09 3.69
C GLN A 153 5.81 -21.21 2.84
N LEU A 154 5.59 -20.30 1.91
CA LEU A 154 4.40 -20.17 1.08
C LEU A 154 4.69 -20.58 -0.38
#